data_ea9b6fefa2a8355ea62064a484d07b79
#
_entry.id   ea9b6fefa2a8355ea62064a484d07b79
#
_cell.length_a   1.000
_cell.length_b   1.000
_cell.length_c   1.000
_cell.angle_alpha   90.00
_cell.angle_beta   90.00
_cell.angle_gamma   90.00
#
_symmetry.space_group_name_H-M   'P 1'
#
loop_
_entity.id
_entity.type
_entity.pdbx_description
1 polymer ?
#
loop_
_entity_poly.entity_id
_entity_poly.type
_entity_poly.pdbx_seq_one_letter_code
_entity_poly.pdbx_strand_id
1 'polypeptide(L)'
;MEETLRGKVALIAGGAGGIGAATAKLMAARGALVFVNYLKNQAAARRVVAEIHANGQLAVSVQADVREPEHVKTMVECILEENEQLDIMVDSVSSSAFVKPFAEMTWDEFIWGVENELQAAFELTKAVIPAMQKQRYGRLVYIGSGLSKAPTMPGAISIGTGKAGLAAFARSIAKEYGPYGITANVVSPGMVETELSSRIPAEQKQRVTSMTPLGRIAQPEDIARAIAFFASDDSGFTTGTYLPVNGGISME
;
A
#
# COMPACT_ATOMS: atom_id res chain seq x y z
N MET A 1 9.05 18.05 12.23
CA MET A 1 7.89 17.13 12.01
C MET A 1 7.81 16.29 13.27
N GLU A 2 6.60 16.01 13.75
CA GLU A 2 6.43 15.20 14.95
C GLU A 2 6.84 13.74 14.69
N GLU A 3 7.67 13.16 15.57
CA GLU A 3 8.23 11.80 15.40
C GLU A 3 7.24 10.71 15.88
N THR A 4 6.05 10.67 15.30
CA THR A 4 4.96 9.77 15.70
C THR A 4 5.25 8.28 15.44
N LEU A 5 6.33 7.96 14.71
CA LEU A 5 6.77 6.59 14.39
C LEU A 5 8.17 6.29 14.94
N ARG A 6 8.64 7.07 15.93
CA ARG A 6 9.97 6.88 16.51
C ARG A 6 10.14 5.48 17.10
N GLY A 7 11.22 4.81 16.71
CA GLY A 7 11.54 3.45 17.16
C GLY A 7 10.72 2.34 16.51
N LYS A 8 9.86 2.66 15.53
CA LYS A 8 9.11 1.68 14.76
C LYS A 8 9.91 1.16 13.57
N VAL A 9 9.71 -0.10 13.23
CA VAL A 9 10.25 -0.75 12.03
C VAL A 9 9.12 -0.94 11.03
N ALA A 10 9.29 -0.41 9.82
CA ALA A 10 8.28 -0.41 8.78
C ALA A 10 8.76 -1.07 7.49
N LEU A 11 8.01 -2.03 6.97
CA LEU A 11 8.17 -2.62 5.64
C LEU A 11 7.19 -1.97 4.66
N ILE A 12 7.71 -1.38 3.58
CA ILE A 12 6.91 -0.80 2.50
C ILE A 12 7.09 -1.63 1.23
N ALA A 13 6.16 -2.50 0.98
CA ALA A 13 6.11 -3.27 -0.27
C ALA A 13 5.75 -2.33 -1.43
N GLY A 14 6.51 -2.39 -2.53
CA GLY A 14 6.39 -1.42 -3.61
C GLY A 14 6.91 -0.02 -3.26
N GLY A 15 7.86 0.08 -2.34
CA GLY A 15 8.40 1.34 -1.80
C GLY A 15 9.30 2.15 -2.74
N ALA A 16 9.61 1.63 -3.94
CA ALA A 16 10.55 2.27 -4.87
C ALA A 16 9.96 3.42 -5.71
N GLY A 17 8.64 3.62 -5.71
CA GLY A 17 8.01 4.66 -6.54
C GLY A 17 6.62 5.07 -6.07
N GLY A 18 6.08 6.12 -6.65
CA GLY A 18 4.72 6.59 -6.45
C GLY A 18 4.34 6.76 -4.96
N ILE A 19 3.19 6.20 -4.59
CA ILE A 19 2.65 6.24 -3.22
C ILE A 19 3.62 5.59 -2.23
N GLY A 20 4.21 4.43 -2.59
CA GLY A 20 5.14 3.70 -1.72
C GLY A 20 6.38 4.53 -1.38
N ALA A 21 6.98 5.21 -2.35
CA ALA A 21 8.15 6.06 -2.13
C ALA A 21 7.83 7.28 -1.24
N ALA A 22 6.68 7.94 -1.48
CA ALA A 22 6.22 9.05 -0.64
C ALA A 22 5.94 8.57 0.79
N THR A 23 5.34 7.38 0.94
CA THR A 23 5.10 6.75 2.24
C THR A 23 6.40 6.44 2.97
N ALA A 24 7.38 5.83 2.29
CA ALA A 24 8.69 5.51 2.86
C ALA A 24 9.40 6.77 3.40
N LYS A 25 9.45 7.83 2.60
CA LYS A 25 10.05 9.11 3.00
C LYS A 25 9.31 9.72 4.19
N LEU A 26 7.99 9.76 4.17
CA LEU A 26 7.21 10.34 5.27
C LEU A 26 7.35 9.54 6.57
N MET A 27 7.34 8.21 6.51
CA MET A 27 7.50 7.37 7.71
C MET A 27 8.90 7.52 8.30
N ALA A 28 9.95 7.56 7.47
CA ALA A 28 11.30 7.83 7.91
C ALA A 28 11.41 9.24 8.56
N ALA A 29 10.78 10.25 7.96
CA ALA A 29 10.71 11.61 8.53
C ALA A 29 9.94 11.68 9.86
N ARG A 30 9.10 10.67 10.16
CA ARG A 30 8.41 10.50 11.44
C ARG A 30 9.16 9.58 12.42
N GLY A 31 10.40 9.20 12.11
CA GLY A 31 11.30 8.48 13.01
C GLY A 31 11.31 6.96 12.87
N ALA A 32 10.63 6.38 11.87
CA ALA A 32 10.69 4.94 11.61
C ALA A 32 12.00 4.55 10.91
N LEU A 33 12.50 3.33 11.19
CA LEU A 33 13.41 2.61 10.30
C LEU A 33 12.56 1.99 9.17
N VAL A 34 12.87 2.31 7.91
CA VAL A 34 12.04 1.92 6.78
C VAL A 34 12.75 0.94 5.85
N PHE A 35 12.16 -0.22 5.65
CA PHE A 35 12.56 -1.19 4.62
C PHE A 35 11.78 -0.91 3.33
N VAL A 36 12.50 -0.45 2.30
CA VAL A 36 11.97 -0.10 0.99
C VAL A 36 12.05 -1.32 0.07
N ASN A 37 10.96 -2.08 -0.03
CA ASN A 37 10.92 -3.24 -0.92
C ASN A 37 10.76 -2.83 -2.38
N TYR A 38 11.46 -3.53 -3.25
CA TYR A 38 11.36 -3.42 -4.71
C TYR A 38 11.48 -4.80 -5.38
N LEU A 39 10.87 -4.93 -6.57
CA LEU A 39 10.97 -6.15 -7.37
C LEU A 39 12.16 -6.09 -8.36
N LYS A 40 12.16 -5.09 -9.25
CA LYS A 40 13.13 -4.99 -10.37
C LYS A 40 13.91 -3.68 -10.38
N ASN A 41 13.33 -2.57 -9.93
CA ASN A 41 13.94 -1.25 -10.07
C ASN A 41 14.80 -0.89 -8.85
N GLN A 42 15.98 -1.53 -8.77
CA GLN A 42 16.95 -1.27 -7.71
C GLN A 42 17.41 0.20 -7.69
N ALA A 43 17.60 0.80 -8.87
CA ALA A 43 18.04 2.19 -8.94
C ALA A 43 17.03 3.16 -8.32
N ALA A 44 15.73 2.93 -8.52
CA ALA A 44 14.69 3.73 -7.90
C ALA A 44 14.66 3.53 -6.36
N ALA A 45 14.74 2.28 -5.90
CA ALA A 45 14.78 1.98 -4.46
C ALA A 45 16.00 2.64 -3.78
N ARG A 46 17.17 2.55 -4.38
CA ARG A 46 18.39 3.21 -3.89
C ARG A 46 18.28 4.73 -3.84
N ARG A 47 17.60 5.36 -4.82
CA ARG A 47 17.34 6.81 -4.79
C ARG A 47 16.46 7.18 -3.60
N VAL A 48 15.37 6.44 -3.36
CA VAL A 48 14.50 6.68 -2.21
C VAL A 48 15.27 6.58 -0.90
N VAL A 49 16.09 5.53 -0.74
CA VAL A 49 16.92 5.34 0.44
C VAL A 49 17.94 6.48 0.60
N ALA A 50 18.63 6.87 -0.50
CA ALA A 50 19.59 7.97 -0.46
C ALA A 50 18.96 9.32 -0.08
N GLU A 51 17.76 9.61 -0.56
CA GLU A 51 16.99 10.81 -0.18
C GLU A 51 16.61 10.79 1.31
N ILE A 52 16.24 9.63 1.85
CA ILE A 52 15.95 9.45 3.29
C ILE A 52 17.22 9.69 4.11
N HIS A 53 18.36 9.08 3.72
CA HIS A 53 19.64 9.25 4.41
C HIS A 53 20.15 10.70 4.35
N ALA A 54 19.94 11.40 3.23
CA ALA A 54 20.33 12.80 3.08
C ALA A 54 19.62 13.73 4.07
N ASN A 55 18.46 13.30 4.61
CA ASN A 55 17.72 14.00 5.65
C ASN A 55 18.05 13.49 7.08
N GLY A 56 19.08 12.66 7.24
CA GLY A 56 19.51 12.12 8.53
C GLY A 56 18.61 10.99 9.08
N GLN A 57 17.79 10.38 8.24
CA GLN A 57 16.85 9.33 8.61
C GLN A 57 17.33 7.95 8.15
N LEU A 58 16.66 6.87 8.60
CA LEU A 58 17.10 5.50 8.38
C LEU A 58 16.19 4.76 7.39
N ALA A 59 16.79 4.15 6.37
CA ALA A 59 16.12 3.26 5.46
C ALA A 59 17.07 2.22 4.85
N VAL A 60 16.53 1.08 4.46
CA VAL A 60 17.25 0.00 3.78
C VAL A 60 16.43 -0.44 2.57
N SER A 61 17.06 -0.65 1.41
CA SER A 61 16.37 -1.23 0.26
C SER A 61 16.46 -2.75 0.29
N VAL A 62 15.35 -3.46 0.08
CA VAL A 62 15.28 -4.92 0.08
C VAL A 62 14.60 -5.44 -1.18
N GLN A 63 15.25 -6.37 -1.88
CA GLN A 63 14.71 -6.98 -3.09
C GLN A 63 13.91 -8.22 -2.75
N ALA A 64 12.62 -8.25 -3.13
CA ALA A 64 11.79 -9.45 -3.07
C ALA A 64 10.62 -9.32 -4.05
N ASP A 65 10.23 -10.42 -4.69
CA ASP A 65 8.89 -10.53 -5.26
C ASP A 65 7.93 -10.90 -4.12
N VAL A 66 7.05 -9.98 -3.79
CA VAL A 66 6.12 -10.16 -2.65
C VAL A 66 4.94 -11.08 -2.96
N ARG A 67 4.90 -11.68 -4.16
CA ARG A 67 3.97 -12.75 -4.53
C ARG A 67 4.60 -14.13 -4.37
N GLU A 68 5.93 -14.20 -4.21
CA GLU A 68 6.65 -15.45 -4.02
C GLU A 68 6.84 -15.71 -2.51
N PRO A 69 6.22 -16.77 -1.95
CA PRO A 69 6.21 -17.03 -0.50
C PRO A 69 7.61 -17.09 0.11
N GLU A 70 8.56 -17.75 -0.55
CA GLU A 70 9.94 -17.90 -0.05
C GLU A 70 10.71 -16.57 -0.06
N HIS A 71 10.45 -15.69 -1.05
CA HIS A 71 11.07 -14.36 -1.07
C HIS A 71 10.53 -13.48 0.06
N VAL A 72 9.22 -13.53 0.30
CA VAL A 72 8.58 -12.77 1.41
C VAL A 72 9.08 -13.27 2.75
N LYS A 73 9.12 -14.59 2.94
CA LYS A 73 9.62 -15.21 4.16
C LYS A 73 11.05 -14.79 4.46
N THR A 74 11.96 -14.96 3.50
CA THR A 74 13.37 -14.57 3.64
C THR A 74 13.52 -13.08 3.97
N MET A 75 12.78 -12.21 3.27
CA MET A 75 12.79 -10.77 3.53
C MET A 75 12.35 -10.43 4.96
N VAL A 76 11.26 -11.02 5.44
CA VAL A 76 10.74 -10.76 6.79
C VAL A 76 11.67 -11.35 7.86
N GLU A 77 12.22 -12.55 7.65
CA GLU A 77 13.20 -13.16 8.55
C GLU A 77 14.45 -12.28 8.70
N CYS A 78 15.05 -11.79 7.59
CA CYS A 78 16.18 -10.86 7.65
C CYS A 78 15.85 -9.57 8.43
N ILE A 79 14.66 -8.99 8.23
CA ILE A 79 14.25 -7.79 8.99
C ILE A 79 14.17 -8.09 10.48
N LEU A 80 13.61 -9.24 10.86
CA LEU A 80 13.45 -9.64 12.25
C LEU A 80 14.77 -10.03 12.92
N GLU A 81 15.70 -10.65 12.19
CA GLU A 81 17.03 -10.98 12.70
C GLU A 81 17.85 -9.73 13.04
N GLU A 82 17.73 -8.66 12.25
CA GLU A 82 18.46 -7.42 12.46
C GLU A 82 17.82 -6.49 13.51
N ASN A 83 16.48 -6.54 13.66
CA ASN A 83 15.74 -5.53 14.43
C ASN A 83 14.88 -6.10 15.57
N GLU A 84 14.72 -7.44 15.65
CA GLU A 84 13.89 -8.15 16.62
C GLU A 84 12.39 -7.80 16.59
N GLN A 85 11.99 -6.87 15.72
CA GLN A 85 10.61 -6.37 15.58
C GLN A 85 10.27 -5.99 14.14
N LEU A 86 8.96 -6.03 13.81
CA LEU A 86 8.38 -5.47 12.60
C LEU A 86 6.98 -4.93 12.94
N ASP A 87 6.85 -3.62 13.04
CA ASP A 87 5.67 -2.96 13.59
C ASP A 87 4.62 -2.62 12.54
N ILE A 88 5.10 -2.26 11.34
CA ILE A 88 4.27 -1.70 10.27
C ILE A 88 4.53 -2.45 8.97
N MET A 89 3.47 -2.87 8.30
CA MET A 89 3.52 -3.35 6.93
C MET A 89 2.57 -2.54 6.06
N VAL A 90 3.09 -1.98 4.98
CA VAL A 90 2.31 -1.27 3.95
C VAL A 90 2.42 -2.03 2.65
N ASP A 91 1.29 -2.48 2.13
CA ASP A 91 1.20 -3.06 0.79
C ASP A 91 0.80 -1.96 -0.21
N SER A 92 1.80 -1.43 -0.90
CA SER A 92 1.66 -0.43 -1.97
C SER A 92 2.07 -0.98 -3.33
N VAL A 93 1.94 -2.30 -3.50
CA VAL A 93 2.25 -2.95 -4.78
C VAL A 93 1.20 -2.58 -5.82
N SER A 94 1.67 -2.14 -6.98
CA SER A 94 0.83 -1.96 -8.16
C SER A 94 0.79 -3.27 -8.94
N SER A 95 -0.40 -3.76 -9.19
CA SER A 95 -0.59 -4.87 -10.13
C SER A 95 -0.83 -4.36 -11.55
N SER A 96 -0.40 -5.13 -12.53
CA SER A 96 -0.89 -4.97 -13.89
C SER A 96 -2.15 -5.83 -14.06
N ALA A 97 -3.09 -5.36 -14.86
CA ALA A 97 -4.29 -6.12 -15.16
C ALA A 97 -4.72 -5.87 -16.61
N PHE A 98 -5.50 -6.78 -17.14
CA PHE A 98 -6.14 -6.59 -18.45
C PHE A 98 -7.32 -5.62 -18.29
N VAL A 99 -7.30 -4.54 -19.08
CA VAL A 99 -8.40 -3.57 -19.16
C VAL A 99 -9.03 -3.71 -20.54
N LYS A 100 -10.17 -4.42 -20.60
CA LYS A 100 -10.91 -4.65 -21.84
C LYS A 100 -12.38 -4.97 -21.56
N PRO A 101 -13.28 -4.86 -22.57
CA PRO A 101 -14.69 -5.19 -22.38
C PRO A 101 -14.88 -6.60 -21.79
N PHE A 102 -15.83 -6.76 -20.89
CA PHE A 102 -16.10 -8.05 -20.25
C PHE A 102 -16.38 -9.17 -21.23
N ALA A 103 -17.13 -8.89 -22.31
CA ALA A 103 -17.44 -9.86 -23.35
C ALA A 103 -16.20 -10.44 -24.09
N GLU A 104 -15.07 -9.74 -24.02
CA GLU A 104 -13.81 -10.13 -24.65
C GLU A 104 -12.81 -10.73 -23.65
N MET A 105 -13.13 -10.66 -22.33
CA MET A 105 -12.23 -11.11 -21.28
C MET A 105 -12.38 -12.60 -21.07
N THR A 106 -11.26 -13.32 -21.07
CA THR A 106 -11.24 -14.74 -20.71
C THR A 106 -11.25 -14.91 -19.18
N TRP A 107 -11.61 -16.11 -18.73
CA TRP A 107 -11.52 -16.45 -17.31
C TRP A 107 -10.10 -16.30 -16.76
N ASP A 108 -9.11 -16.76 -17.50
CA ASP A 108 -7.70 -16.71 -17.08
C ASP A 108 -7.20 -15.26 -16.92
N GLU A 109 -7.60 -14.36 -17.83
CA GLU A 109 -7.28 -12.93 -17.71
C GLU A 109 -7.99 -12.27 -16.53
N PHE A 110 -9.24 -12.64 -16.27
CA PHE A 110 -9.99 -12.15 -15.11
C PHE A 110 -9.35 -12.60 -13.80
N ILE A 111 -9.13 -13.91 -13.63
CA ILE A 111 -8.58 -14.46 -12.39
C ILE A 111 -7.14 -13.98 -12.14
N TRP A 112 -6.32 -13.90 -13.22
CA TRP A 112 -4.99 -13.34 -13.11
C TRP A 112 -4.96 -11.92 -12.54
N GLY A 113 -5.91 -11.06 -12.97
CA GLY A 113 -6.05 -9.71 -12.42
C GLY A 113 -6.47 -9.71 -10.94
N VAL A 114 -7.36 -10.62 -10.55
CA VAL A 114 -7.79 -10.79 -9.15
C VAL A 114 -6.65 -11.31 -8.28
N GLU A 115 -5.94 -12.33 -8.74
CA GLU A 115 -4.80 -12.92 -8.03
C GLU A 115 -3.69 -11.89 -7.78
N ASN A 116 -3.32 -11.11 -8.80
CA ASN A 116 -2.29 -10.09 -8.66
C ASN A 116 -2.61 -9.02 -7.60
N GLU A 117 -3.91 -8.76 -7.35
CA GLU A 117 -4.32 -7.83 -6.31
C GLU A 117 -4.30 -8.43 -4.91
N LEU A 118 -4.47 -9.74 -4.78
CA LEU A 118 -4.66 -10.41 -3.49
C LEU A 118 -3.40 -11.14 -3.00
N GLN A 119 -2.62 -11.71 -3.91
CA GLN A 119 -1.51 -12.58 -3.55
C GLN A 119 -0.43 -11.86 -2.74
N ALA A 120 -0.03 -10.65 -3.15
CA ALA A 120 0.94 -9.86 -2.40
C ALA A 120 0.45 -9.55 -0.97
N ALA A 121 -0.81 -9.11 -0.83
CA ALA A 121 -1.40 -8.83 0.48
C ALA A 121 -1.47 -10.09 1.36
N PHE A 122 -1.84 -11.23 0.79
CA PHE A 122 -1.90 -12.51 1.50
C PHE A 122 -0.52 -12.94 2.00
N GLU A 123 0.48 -13.01 1.11
CA GLU A 123 1.82 -13.50 1.47
C GLU A 123 2.52 -12.57 2.47
N LEU A 124 2.45 -11.25 2.26
CA LEU A 124 3.00 -10.27 3.20
C LEU A 124 2.36 -10.40 4.58
N THR A 125 1.02 -10.42 4.63
CA THR A 125 0.28 -10.52 5.90
C THR A 125 0.63 -11.80 6.63
N LYS A 126 0.61 -12.94 5.93
CA LYS A 126 0.94 -14.25 6.49
C LYS A 126 2.35 -14.29 7.10
N ALA A 127 3.31 -13.63 6.46
CA ALA A 127 4.70 -13.60 6.94
C ALA A 127 4.91 -12.70 8.16
N VAL A 128 4.22 -11.54 8.25
CA VAL A 128 4.44 -10.60 9.35
C VAL A 128 3.62 -10.87 10.60
N ILE A 129 2.46 -11.52 10.45
CA ILE A 129 1.53 -11.81 11.56
C ILE A 129 2.19 -12.52 12.76
N PRO A 130 3.02 -13.57 12.60
CA PRO A 130 3.60 -14.26 13.75
C PRO A 130 4.44 -13.34 14.65
N ALA A 131 5.24 -12.45 14.07
CA ALA A 131 6.03 -11.48 14.81
C ALA A 131 5.14 -10.45 15.50
N MET A 132 4.17 -9.88 14.79
CA MET A 132 3.23 -8.90 15.33
C MET A 132 2.35 -9.49 16.46
N GLN A 133 1.95 -10.77 16.36
CA GLN A 133 1.24 -11.45 17.45
C GLN A 133 2.10 -11.58 18.71
N LYS A 134 3.37 -11.97 18.56
CA LYS A 134 4.34 -12.08 19.66
C LYS A 134 4.57 -10.71 20.31
N GLN A 135 4.69 -9.65 19.52
CA GLN A 135 4.86 -8.26 19.96
C GLN A 135 3.59 -7.69 20.62
N ARG A 136 2.41 -8.28 20.34
CA ARG A 136 1.08 -7.73 20.64
C ARG A 136 0.88 -6.32 20.06
N TYR A 137 1.44 -6.09 18.90
CA TYR A 137 1.39 -4.83 18.15
C TYR A 137 1.59 -5.08 16.66
N GLY A 138 0.81 -4.44 15.83
CA GLY A 138 0.97 -4.45 14.38
C GLY A 138 0.07 -3.43 13.70
N ARG A 139 0.57 -2.84 12.61
CA ARG A 139 -0.16 -1.90 11.75
C ARG A 139 -0.07 -2.38 10.31
N LEU A 140 -1.17 -2.89 9.78
CA LEU A 140 -1.29 -3.37 8.42
C LEU A 140 -2.08 -2.35 7.61
N VAL A 141 -1.47 -1.81 6.54
CA VAL A 141 -2.12 -0.81 5.67
C VAL A 141 -2.04 -1.30 4.23
N TYR A 142 -3.18 -1.42 3.58
CA TYR A 142 -3.31 -1.86 2.20
C TYR A 142 -3.77 -0.72 1.31
N ILE A 143 -3.30 -0.68 0.06
CA ILE A 143 -3.76 0.30 -0.92
C ILE A 143 -4.92 -0.27 -1.73
N GLY A 144 -6.10 0.27 -1.48
CA GLY A 144 -7.32 -0.02 -2.21
C GLY A 144 -7.45 0.75 -3.52
N SER A 145 -8.68 0.81 -4.02
CA SER A 145 -9.06 1.63 -5.18
C SER A 145 -10.55 1.94 -5.12
N GLY A 146 -10.94 3.13 -5.52
CA GLY A 146 -12.35 3.49 -5.72
C GLY A 146 -13.12 2.52 -6.62
N LEU A 147 -12.41 1.81 -7.52
CA LEU A 147 -13.00 0.78 -8.39
C LEU A 147 -13.64 -0.38 -7.62
N SER A 148 -13.25 -0.62 -6.37
CA SER A 148 -13.85 -1.66 -5.52
C SER A 148 -15.29 -1.38 -5.11
N LYS A 149 -15.72 -0.12 -5.16
CA LYS A 149 -17.06 0.33 -4.74
C LYS A 149 -17.83 1.05 -5.84
N ALA A 150 -17.13 1.84 -6.67
CA ALA A 150 -17.72 2.56 -7.79
C ALA A 150 -16.95 2.22 -9.09
N PRO A 151 -17.51 1.41 -10.00
CA PRO A 151 -16.84 0.99 -11.24
C PRO A 151 -16.79 2.16 -12.24
N THR A 152 -15.88 3.10 -12.02
CA THR A 152 -15.74 4.32 -12.84
C THR A 152 -14.96 4.10 -14.13
N MET A 153 -14.32 2.93 -14.32
CA MET A 153 -13.52 2.60 -15.49
C MET A 153 -14.04 1.32 -16.16
N PRO A 154 -14.73 1.43 -17.30
CA PRO A 154 -15.13 0.25 -18.07
C PRO A 154 -13.91 -0.66 -18.39
N GLY A 155 -14.12 -1.96 -18.35
CA GLY A 155 -13.08 -2.95 -18.63
C GLY A 155 -12.16 -3.29 -17.45
N ALA A 156 -12.24 -2.59 -16.33
CA ALA A 156 -11.40 -2.80 -15.14
C ALA A 156 -12.03 -3.78 -14.13
N ILE A 157 -12.86 -4.73 -14.58
CA ILE A 157 -13.64 -5.61 -13.71
C ILE A 157 -12.75 -6.48 -12.79
N SER A 158 -11.63 -7.00 -13.28
CA SER A 158 -10.70 -7.81 -12.49
C SER A 158 -10.03 -6.99 -11.38
N ILE A 159 -9.63 -5.75 -11.69
CA ILE A 159 -9.06 -4.81 -10.70
C ILE A 159 -10.10 -4.51 -9.63
N GLY A 160 -11.31 -4.11 -10.03
CA GLY A 160 -12.40 -3.80 -9.11
C GLY A 160 -12.74 -4.97 -8.18
N THR A 161 -12.83 -6.19 -8.74
CA THR A 161 -13.08 -7.43 -7.98
C THR A 161 -11.95 -7.73 -7.01
N GLY A 162 -10.69 -7.67 -7.45
CA GLY A 162 -9.53 -7.90 -6.60
C GLY A 162 -9.43 -6.89 -5.46
N LYS A 163 -9.64 -5.60 -5.75
CA LYS A 163 -9.64 -4.54 -4.71
C LYS A 163 -10.83 -4.62 -3.75
N ALA A 164 -11.98 -5.12 -4.19
CA ALA A 164 -13.10 -5.44 -3.29
C ALA A 164 -12.76 -6.64 -2.39
N GLY A 165 -12.13 -7.67 -2.95
CA GLY A 165 -11.57 -8.80 -2.22
C GLY A 165 -10.54 -8.36 -1.17
N LEU A 166 -9.63 -7.45 -1.52
CA LEU A 166 -8.63 -6.89 -0.60
C LEU A 166 -9.30 -6.17 0.59
N ALA A 167 -10.37 -5.40 0.33
CA ALA A 167 -11.10 -4.74 1.40
C ALA A 167 -11.81 -5.74 2.34
N ALA A 168 -12.33 -6.85 1.81
CA ALA A 168 -12.89 -7.94 2.60
C ALA A 168 -11.81 -8.68 3.40
N PHE A 169 -10.66 -8.96 2.78
CA PHE A 169 -9.50 -9.56 3.40
C PHE A 169 -9.01 -8.73 4.60
N ALA A 170 -8.80 -7.42 4.43
CA ALA A 170 -8.39 -6.53 5.51
C ALA A 170 -9.34 -6.55 6.70
N ARG A 171 -10.68 -6.56 6.46
CA ARG A 171 -11.68 -6.68 7.53
C ARG A 171 -11.60 -8.02 8.27
N SER A 172 -11.36 -9.11 7.56
CA SER A 172 -11.20 -10.43 8.17
C SER A 172 -9.95 -10.48 9.05
N ILE A 173 -8.82 -9.95 8.57
CA ILE A 173 -7.58 -9.83 9.34
C ILE A 173 -7.79 -8.93 10.58
N ALA A 174 -8.46 -7.79 10.43
CA ALA A 174 -8.78 -6.89 11.54
C ALA A 174 -9.59 -7.60 12.64
N LYS A 175 -10.57 -8.42 12.25
CA LYS A 175 -11.41 -9.18 13.19
C LYS A 175 -10.65 -10.28 13.90
N GLU A 176 -9.81 -11.03 13.18
CA GLU A 176 -9.09 -12.20 13.71
C GLU A 176 -7.92 -11.78 14.61
N TYR A 177 -7.17 -10.75 14.19
CA TYR A 177 -5.93 -10.36 14.87
C TYR A 177 -6.06 -9.13 15.78
N GLY A 178 -7.22 -8.48 15.82
CA GLY A 178 -7.51 -7.38 16.75
C GLY A 178 -7.22 -7.72 18.23
N PRO A 179 -7.53 -8.93 18.75
CA PRO A 179 -7.19 -9.32 20.12
C PRO A 179 -5.69 -9.32 20.45
N TYR A 180 -4.85 -9.28 19.43
CA TYR A 180 -3.38 -9.18 19.57
C TYR A 180 -2.85 -7.75 19.42
N GLY A 181 -3.71 -6.74 19.36
CA GLY A 181 -3.30 -5.33 19.18
C GLY A 181 -2.92 -4.98 17.74
N ILE A 182 -3.28 -5.84 16.76
CA ILE A 182 -2.99 -5.64 15.36
C ILE A 182 -4.18 -4.97 14.68
N THR A 183 -3.93 -3.89 13.95
CA THR A 183 -4.93 -3.22 13.12
C THR A 183 -4.68 -3.48 11.63
N ALA A 184 -5.75 -3.56 10.85
CA ALA A 184 -5.67 -3.75 9.40
C ALA A 184 -6.66 -2.81 8.71
N ASN A 185 -6.14 -1.87 7.90
CA ASN A 185 -6.94 -0.83 7.27
C ASN A 185 -6.59 -0.67 5.79
N VAL A 186 -7.53 -0.16 5.02
CA VAL A 186 -7.37 0.11 3.59
C VAL A 186 -7.44 1.61 3.34
N VAL A 187 -6.43 2.15 2.67
CA VAL A 187 -6.43 3.51 2.11
C VAL A 187 -6.77 3.41 0.63
N SER A 188 -7.83 4.09 0.19
CA SER A 188 -8.32 4.03 -1.19
C SER A 188 -8.09 5.36 -1.91
N PRO A 189 -7.05 5.47 -2.73
CA PRO A 189 -6.80 6.69 -3.48
C PRO A 189 -7.79 6.87 -4.63
N GLY A 190 -7.98 8.12 -5.03
CA GLY A 190 -8.44 8.48 -6.35
C GLY A 190 -7.30 8.40 -7.38
N MET A 191 -7.36 9.23 -8.43
CA MET A 191 -6.22 9.38 -9.33
C MET A 191 -5.08 10.12 -8.62
N VAL A 192 -3.87 9.55 -8.72
CA VAL A 192 -2.65 10.09 -8.06
C VAL A 192 -1.61 10.38 -9.14
N GLU A 193 -0.92 11.51 -9.04
CA GLU A 193 0.20 11.86 -9.93
C GLU A 193 1.42 10.98 -9.62
N THR A 194 1.60 9.95 -10.43
CA THR A 194 2.70 8.99 -10.34
C THR A 194 3.28 8.73 -11.73
N GLU A 195 4.38 7.99 -11.80
CA GLU A 195 4.92 7.54 -13.08
C GLU A 195 3.89 6.72 -13.90
N LEU A 196 3.04 5.93 -13.22
CA LEU A 196 1.95 5.19 -13.88
C LEU A 196 0.91 6.12 -14.51
N SER A 197 0.50 7.16 -13.79
CA SER A 197 -0.47 8.13 -14.29
C SER A 197 0.10 9.08 -15.36
N SER A 198 1.42 9.16 -15.52
CA SER A 198 2.05 9.98 -16.55
C SER A 198 1.65 9.57 -17.97
N ARG A 199 1.24 8.31 -18.16
CA ARG A 199 0.77 7.74 -19.43
C ARG A 199 -0.69 8.07 -19.75
N ILE A 200 -1.42 8.64 -18.80
CA ILE A 200 -2.84 9.02 -18.97
C ILE A 200 -2.90 10.32 -19.76
N PRO A 201 -3.73 10.40 -20.83
CA PRO A 201 -3.88 11.61 -21.61
C PRO A 201 -4.28 12.82 -20.75
N ALA A 202 -3.75 14.00 -21.09
CA ALA A 202 -4.02 15.25 -20.36
C ALA A 202 -5.53 15.58 -20.27
N GLU A 203 -6.29 15.32 -21.34
CA GLU A 203 -7.74 15.51 -21.36
C GLU A 203 -8.46 14.65 -20.31
N GLN A 204 -8.04 13.38 -20.17
CA GLN A 204 -8.61 12.48 -19.15
C GLN A 204 -8.25 12.95 -17.74
N LYS A 205 -7.02 13.41 -17.52
CA LYS A 205 -6.60 14.01 -16.24
C LYS A 205 -7.42 15.26 -15.92
N GLN A 206 -7.64 16.13 -16.91
CA GLN A 206 -8.45 17.33 -16.74
C GLN A 206 -9.91 16.99 -16.42
N ARG A 207 -10.47 15.96 -17.06
CA ARG A 207 -11.82 15.47 -16.74
C ARG A 207 -11.90 14.99 -15.29
N VAL A 208 -10.93 14.18 -14.82
CA VAL A 208 -10.91 13.73 -13.42
C VAL A 208 -10.77 14.93 -12.47
N THR A 209 -9.89 15.88 -12.79
CA THR A 209 -9.72 17.12 -12.02
C THR A 209 -11.04 17.87 -11.86
N SER A 210 -11.79 18.06 -12.96
CA SER A 210 -13.06 18.80 -12.94
C SER A 210 -14.17 18.06 -12.17
N MET A 211 -14.09 16.71 -12.09
CA MET A 211 -15.03 15.89 -11.31
C MET A 211 -14.63 15.76 -9.84
N THR A 212 -13.41 16.15 -9.49
CA THR A 212 -12.91 16.06 -8.11
C THR A 212 -13.27 17.34 -7.34
N PRO A 213 -14.08 17.29 -6.27
CA PRO A 213 -14.48 18.47 -5.51
C PRO A 213 -13.31 19.34 -5.02
N LEU A 214 -12.18 18.74 -4.66
CA LEU A 214 -10.97 19.49 -4.28
C LEU A 214 -10.20 20.07 -5.47
N GLY A 215 -10.69 19.94 -6.70
CA GLY A 215 -10.20 20.63 -7.91
C GLY A 215 -8.82 20.21 -8.39
N ARG A 216 -8.31 19.05 -7.95
CA ARG A 216 -7.00 18.54 -8.37
C ARG A 216 -6.92 17.02 -8.31
N ILE A 217 -5.95 16.47 -9.01
CA ILE A 217 -5.48 15.09 -8.82
C ILE A 217 -4.62 15.04 -7.55
N ALA A 218 -4.68 13.93 -6.82
CA ALA A 218 -3.89 13.74 -5.60
C ALA A 218 -2.39 13.65 -5.91
N GLN A 219 -1.57 14.18 -5.01
CA GLN A 219 -0.13 13.90 -4.99
C GLN A 219 0.12 12.64 -4.15
N PRO A 220 1.21 11.89 -4.38
CA PRO A 220 1.56 10.73 -3.57
C PRO A 220 1.59 11.02 -2.06
N GLU A 221 1.99 12.23 -1.68
CA GLU A 221 2.06 12.70 -0.29
C GLU A 221 0.68 12.81 0.37
N ASP A 222 -0.38 13.08 -0.40
CA ASP A 222 -1.76 13.11 0.14
C ASP A 222 -2.16 11.72 0.66
N ILE A 223 -1.79 10.68 -0.08
CA ILE A 223 -2.07 9.30 0.27
C ILE A 223 -1.13 8.83 1.41
N ALA A 224 0.15 9.19 1.32
CA ALA A 224 1.15 8.84 2.34
C ALA A 224 0.76 9.36 3.74
N ARG A 225 0.12 10.54 3.84
CA ARG A 225 -0.35 11.09 5.13
C ARG A 225 -1.43 10.21 5.75
N ALA A 226 -2.37 9.70 4.96
CA ALA A 226 -3.42 8.79 5.46
C ALA A 226 -2.83 7.43 5.86
N ILE A 227 -1.88 6.91 5.08
CA ILE A 227 -1.15 5.68 5.42
C ILE A 227 -0.39 5.87 6.74
N ALA A 228 0.33 6.97 6.90
CA ALA A 228 1.11 7.26 8.10
C ALA A 228 0.22 7.48 9.34
N PHE A 229 -1.02 7.97 9.19
CA PHE A 229 -2.01 7.98 10.26
C PHE A 229 -2.36 6.56 10.69
N PHE A 230 -2.73 5.67 9.77
CA PHE A 230 -3.04 4.28 10.12
C PHE A 230 -1.85 3.48 10.64
N ALA A 231 -0.63 3.89 10.31
CA ALA A 231 0.61 3.29 10.80
C ALA A 231 1.01 3.76 12.20
N SER A 232 0.42 4.86 12.69
CA SER A 232 0.74 5.44 14.00
C SER A 232 -0.19 4.95 15.11
N ASP A 233 0.16 5.29 16.36
CA ASP A 233 -0.67 5.00 17.52
C ASP A 233 -1.93 5.90 17.60
N ASP A 234 -1.96 7.00 16.86
CA ASP A 234 -3.15 7.88 16.75
C ASP A 234 -4.37 7.13 16.19
N SER A 235 -4.14 6.09 15.38
CA SER A 235 -5.18 5.23 14.83
C SER A 235 -5.42 3.94 15.64
N GLY A 236 -4.88 3.85 16.87
CA GLY A 236 -4.88 2.61 17.64
C GLY A 236 -6.25 2.00 17.93
N PHE A 237 -7.33 2.78 17.82
CA PHE A 237 -8.71 2.28 17.96
C PHE A 237 -9.46 2.22 16.61
N THR A 238 -8.72 2.23 15.49
CA THR A 238 -9.28 2.18 14.13
C THR A 238 -8.77 0.93 13.40
N THR A 239 -9.67 -0.01 13.10
CA THR A 239 -9.35 -1.24 12.35
C THR A 239 -10.50 -1.67 11.47
N GLY A 240 -10.23 -2.39 10.39
CA GLY A 240 -11.21 -2.84 9.40
C GLY A 240 -11.78 -1.70 8.55
N THR A 241 -11.17 -0.52 8.57
CA THR A 241 -11.64 0.68 7.89
C THR A 241 -11.20 0.68 6.43
N TYR A 242 -12.09 1.14 5.57
CA TYR A 242 -11.81 1.51 4.19
C TYR A 242 -11.94 3.03 4.08
N LEU A 243 -10.81 3.73 3.93
CA LEU A 243 -10.77 5.19 3.90
C LEU A 243 -10.53 5.71 2.48
N PRO A 244 -11.53 6.35 1.84
CA PRO A 244 -11.33 7.07 0.59
C PRO A 244 -10.44 8.30 0.81
N VAL A 245 -9.35 8.40 0.02
CA VAL A 245 -8.47 9.58 -0.06
C VAL A 245 -8.44 10.01 -1.52
N ASN A 246 -9.56 10.56 -1.97
CA ASN A 246 -9.87 10.74 -3.40
C ASN A 246 -10.36 12.16 -3.75
N GLY A 247 -10.21 13.12 -2.84
CA GLY A 247 -10.62 14.51 -3.06
C GLY A 247 -12.14 14.70 -3.18
N GLY A 248 -12.95 13.71 -2.78
CA GLY A 248 -14.40 13.76 -2.83
C GLY A 248 -15.00 13.29 -4.15
N ILE A 249 -14.21 12.72 -5.08
CA ILE A 249 -14.73 12.26 -6.38
C ILE A 249 -15.75 11.13 -6.23
N SER A 250 -15.67 10.35 -5.16
CA SER A 250 -16.72 9.44 -4.69
C SER A 250 -16.87 9.59 -3.19
N MET A 251 -18.11 9.69 -2.73
CA MET A 251 -18.50 9.76 -1.33
C MET A 251 -19.23 8.46 -0.97
N GLU A 252 -18.89 7.85 0.17
CA GLU A 252 -19.44 6.59 0.65
C GLU A 252 -20.16 6.79 1.97
#